data_8af7371735afcdc705a60e9eeec2112a
#
_entry.id   8af7371735afcdc705a60e9eeec2112a
#
_cell.length_a   1.000
_cell.length_b   1.000
_cell.length_c   1.000
_cell.angle_alpha   90.00
_cell.angle_beta   90.00
_cell.angle_gamma   90.00
#
_symmetry.space_group_name_H-M   'P 1'
#
loop_
_entity.id
_entity.type
_entity.pdbx_description
1 polymer ?
#
loop_
_entity_poly.entity_id
_entity_poly.type
_entity_poly.pdbx_seq_one_letter_code
_entity_poly.pdbx_strand_id
1 'polypeptide(L)'
;MRWGNIDTKKKIIYVRGATVRGKQGLENKKTNKNKTSRREIPIFIDRLCELVDQADKSEEFIYAGGENTLCNHINRVCRSAGLPEVGTHGLRHSFCSLCVHKKAPEKFIMKVGGWSDPKTMKKIYTHVAKSDYDDAVAALRSSFLP
;
A
#
# COMPACT_ATOMS: atom_id res chain seq x y z
N MET A 1 -1.39 5.62 12.54
CA MET A 1 -0.14 4.82 12.68
C MET A 1 0.75 5.54 13.68
N ARG A 2 1.43 4.79 14.59
CA ARG A 2 2.35 5.36 15.56
C ARG A 2 3.78 5.35 15.03
N TRP A 3 4.61 6.32 15.42
CA TRP A 3 6.02 6.33 15.04
C TRP A 3 6.77 5.06 15.44
N GLY A 4 6.51 4.53 16.65
CA GLY A 4 7.11 3.26 17.12
C GLY A 4 6.74 2.00 16.31
N ASN A 5 5.90 2.13 15.29
CA ASN A 5 5.62 1.04 14.36
C ASN A 5 6.53 1.04 13.12
N ILE A 6 7.44 2.00 13.00
CA ILE A 6 8.40 2.08 11.90
C ILE A 6 9.80 1.82 12.44
N ASP A 7 10.43 0.79 11.92
CA ASP A 7 11.83 0.45 12.20
C ASP A 7 12.66 0.79 10.95
N THR A 8 13.28 1.96 10.96
CA THR A 8 14.07 2.44 9.82
C THR A 8 15.36 1.65 9.64
N LYS A 9 15.93 1.10 10.74
CA LYS A 9 17.14 0.26 10.69
C LYS A 9 16.85 -1.08 10.02
N LYS A 10 15.70 -1.71 10.34
CA LYS A 10 15.25 -2.96 9.70
C LYS A 10 14.50 -2.73 8.39
N LYS A 11 14.19 -1.47 8.06
CA LYS A 11 13.36 -1.08 6.92
C LYS A 11 12.00 -1.78 6.92
N ILE A 12 11.32 -1.79 8.08
CA ILE A 12 10.03 -2.48 8.27
C ILE A 12 9.01 -1.54 8.93
N ILE A 13 7.78 -1.58 8.40
CA ILE A 13 6.60 -0.99 9.03
C ILE A 13 5.75 -2.11 9.61
N TYR A 14 5.48 -2.05 10.92
CA TYR A 14 4.64 -3.01 11.62
C TYR A 14 3.19 -2.54 11.65
N VAL A 15 2.28 -3.25 10.98
CA VAL A 15 0.84 -3.02 11.11
C VAL A 15 0.32 -3.88 12.25
N ARG A 16 0.02 -3.27 13.42
CA ARG A 16 -0.31 -3.99 14.66
C ARG A 16 -1.72 -3.77 15.18
N GLY A 17 -2.43 -2.80 14.66
CA GLY A 17 -3.76 -2.44 15.12
C GLY A 17 -4.52 -1.57 14.13
N ALA A 18 -5.76 -1.26 14.46
CA ALA A 18 -6.59 -0.35 13.70
C ALA A 18 -7.25 0.66 14.63
N THR A 19 -7.34 1.90 14.19
CA THR A 19 -8.18 2.91 14.81
C THR A 19 -9.56 2.81 14.16
N VAL A 20 -10.60 2.62 14.95
CA VAL A 20 -11.99 2.54 14.48
C VAL A 20 -12.80 3.66 15.10
N ARG A 21 -13.81 4.13 14.39
CA ARG A 21 -14.76 5.10 14.92
C ARG A 21 -15.73 4.36 15.84
N GLY A 22 -15.62 4.56 17.13
CA GLY A 22 -16.55 4.08 18.15
C GLY A 22 -17.68 5.07 18.41
N LYS A 23 -18.60 4.71 19.32
CA LYS A 23 -19.74 5.58 19.68
C LYS A 23 -19.30 6.89 20.36
N GLN A 24 -18.13 6.91 21.00
CA GLN A 24 -17.58 8.06 21.75
C GLN A 24 -16.36 8.71 21.07
N GLY A 25 -16.08 8.40 19.81
CA GLY A 25 -14.95 8.95 19.07
C GLY A 25 -14.03 7.89 18.47
N LEU A 26 -12.74 8.24 18.28
CA LEU A 26 -11.75 7.32 17.72
C LEU A 26 -11.26 6.37 18.83
N GLU A 27 -11.52 5.08 18.66
CA GLU A 27 -11.07 4.02 19.56
C GLU A 27 -9.93 3.24 18.93
N ASN A 28 -8.85 3.06 19.68
CA ASN A 28 -7.74 2.20 19.28
C ASN A 28 -8.04 0.74 19.65
N LYS A 29 -8.44 -0.07 18.67
CA LYS A 29 -8.55 -1.50 18.90
C LYS A 29 -7.19 -2.16 18.78
N LYS A 30 -6.69 -2.69 19.92
CA LYS A 30 -5.46 -3.51 19.98
C LYS A 30 -5.60 -4.83 19.20
N THR A 31 -6.83 -5.27 18.91
CA THR A 31 -7.11 -6.49 18.19
C THR A 31 -7.70 -6.17 16.83
N ASN A 32 -6.99 -6.55 15.78
CA ASN A 32 -7.53 -6.56 14.42
C ASN A 32 -8.54 -7.70 14.29
N LYS A 33 -9.65 -7.47 13.58
CA LYS A 33 -10.71 -8.45 13.33
C LYS A 33 -10.20 -9.77 12.72
N ASN A 34 -9.09 -9.74 11.98
CA ASN A 34 -8.49 -10.90 11.31
C ASN A 34 -6.98 -10.98 11.60
N LYS A 35 -6.45 -12.20 11.74
CA LYS A 35 -5.01 -12.48 11.89
C LYS A 35 -4.16 -11.88 10.75
N THR A 36 -4.70 -11.80 9.53
CA THR A 36 -4.08 -11.20 8.33
C THR A 36 -3.90 -9.68 8.41
N SER A 37 -4.57 -9.02 9.35
CA SER A 37 -4.42 -7.57 9.53
C SER A 37 -3.12 -7.19 10.25
N ARG A 38 -2.47 -8.13 10.97
CA ARG A 38 -1.14 -7.93 11.53
C ARG A 38 -0.11 -8.36 10.50
N ARG A 39 0.71 -7.44 10.05
CA ARG A 39 1.71 -7.72 9.02
C ARG A 39 2.89 -6.77 9.10
N GLU A 40 3.96 -7.21 8.50
CA GLU A 40 5.17 -6.44 8.29
C GLU A 40 5.20 -5.98 6.83
N ILE A 41 5.44 -4.70 6.63
CA ILE A 41 5.55 -4.09 5.31
C ILE A 41 6.99 -3.64 5.14
N PRO A 42 7.74 -4.19 4.18
CA PRO A 42 9.08 -3.71 3.87
C PRO A 42 9.05 -2.26 3.37
N ILE A 43 10.01 -1.45 3.77
CA ILE A 43 10.22 -0.12 3.21
C ILE A 43 11.10 -0.27 1.98
N PHE A 44 10.55 0.05 0.81
CA PHE A 44 11.25 -0.07 -0.48
C PHE A 44 11.99 1.21 -0.89
N ILE A 45 11.75 2.32 -0.17
CA ILE A 45 12.26 3.65 -0.54
C ILE A 45 13.12 4.15 0.62
N ASP A 46 14.44 4.22 0.42
CA ASP A 46 15.38 4.67 1.45
C ASP A 46 15.10 6.10 1.92
N ARG A 47 14.66 6.96 1.00
CA ARG A 47 14.24 8.32 1.33
C ARG A 47 13.13 8.38 2.38
N LEU A 48 12.25 7.37 2.45
CA LEU A 48 11.23 7.30 3.50
C LEU A 48 11.85 7.09 4.88
N CYS A 49 12.91 6.27 4.99
CA CYS A 49 13.62 6.08 6.25
C CYS A 49 14.26 7.39 6.72
N GLU A 50 14.93 8.11 5.84
CA GLU A 50 15.53 9.42 6.13
C GLU A 50 14.49 10.42 6.64
N LEU A 51 13.35 10.53 5.96
CA LEU A 51 12.26 11.42 6.35
C LEU A 51 11.67 11.05 7.72
N VAL A 52 11.54 9.76 8.00
CA VAL A 52 11.06 9.27 9.31
C VAL A 52 12.07 9.57 10.42
N ASP A 53 13.37 9.44 10.14
CA ASP A 53 14.41 9.72 11.13
C ASP A 53 14.53 11.22 11.44
N GLN A 54 14.30 12.08 10.45
CA GLN A 54 14.31 13.55 10.57
C GLN A 54 13.00 14.14 11.10
N ALA A 55 11.91 13.35 11.10
CA ALA A 55 10.59 13.85 11.49
C ALA A 55 10.53 14.23 12.98
N ASP A 56 9.78 15.29 13.27
CA ASP A 56 9.36 15.58 14.64
C ASP A 56 8.40 14.49 15.13
N LYS A 57 8.76 13.85 16.24
CA LYS A 57 8.01 12.76 16.87
C LYS A 57 7.38 13.19 18.20
N SER A 58 7.17 14.48 18.39
CA SER A 58 6.48 15.04 19.58
C SER A 58 5.07 14.47 19.72
N GLU A 59 4.39 14.24 18.59
CA GLU A 59 3.08 13.58 18.57
C GLU A 59 3.21 12.05 18.51
N GLU A 60 2.32 11.33 19.18
CA GLU A 60 2.31 9.86 19.19
C GLU A 60 2.03 9.26 17.81
N PHE A 61 1.19 9.94 17.03
CA PHE A 61 0.73 9.47 15.72
C PHE A 61 1.36 10.25 14.59
N ILE A 62 1.76 9.54 13.52
CA ILE A 62 2.25 10.15 12.27
C ILE A 62 1.19 11.03 11.62
N TYR A 63 -0.07 10.69 11.83
CA TYR A 63 -1.23 11.42 11.31
C TYR A 63 -2.41 11.26 12.26
N ALA A 64 -2.93 12.37 12.74
CA ALA A 64 -4.06 12.43 13.67
C ALA A 64 -5.38 12.83 12.99
N GLY A 65 -5.37 13.16 11.68
CA GLY A 65 -6.56 13.57 10.93
C GLY A 65 -7.47 12.41 10.55
N GLY A 66 -8.67 12.73 10.08
CA GLY A 66 -9.64 11.76 9.58
C GLY A 66 -9.29 11.22 8.19
N GLU A 67 -9.95 10.12 7.80
CA GLU A 67 -9.75 9.47 6.49
C GLU A 67 -10.01 10.43 5.32
N ASN A 68 -11.08 11.22 5.38
CA ASN A 68 -11.40 12.19 4.32
C ASN A 68 -10.31 13.26 4.17
N THR A 69 -9.74 13.75 5.28
CA THR A 69 -8.66 14.72 5.24
C THR A 69 -7.40 14.12 4.63
N LEU A 70 -7.07 12.87 4.97
CA LEU A 70 -5.95 12.15 4.35
C LEU A 70 -6.16 11.96 2.84
N CYS A 71 -7.36 11.56 2.44
CA CYS A 71 -7.73 11.40 1.04
C CYS A 71 -7.57 12.72 0.26
N ASN A 72 -8.05 13.84 0.82
CA ASN A 72 -7.90 15.16 0.23
C ASN A 72 -6.42 15.59 0.10
N HIS A 73 -5.58 15.25 1.08
CA HIS A 73 -4.14 15.52 0.99
C HIS A 73 -3.50 14.71 -0.15
N ILE A 74 -3.82 13.42 -0.26
CA ILE A 74 -3.33 12.56 -1.36
C ILE A 74 -3.75 13.14 -2.70
N ASN A 75 -5.01 13.48 -2.87
CA ASN A 75 -5.54 14.02 -4.12
C ASN A 75 -4.90 15.37 -4.48
N ARG A 76 -4.62 16.23 -3.48
CA ARG A 76 -3.89 17.49 -3.71
C ARG A 76 -2.48 17.22 -4.23
N VAL A 77 -1.76 16.25 -3.66
CA VAL A 77 -0.43 15.84 -4.15
C VAL A 77 -0.51 15.29 -5.58
N CYS A 78 -1.49 14.42 -5.86
CA CYS A 78 -1.71 13.90 -7.21
C CYS A 78 -1.92 15.03 -8.22
N ARG A 79 -2.80 15.99 -7.92
CA ARG A 79 -3.04 17.16 -8.79
C ARG A 79 -1.79 17.99 -9.02
N SER A 80 -1.02 18.29 -7.98
CA SER A 80 0.20 19.08 -8.11
C SER A 80 1.28 18.38 -8.93
N ALA A 81 1.23 17.05 -9.01
CA ALA A 81 2.13 16.22 -9.80
C ALA A 81 1.59 15.88 -11.20
N GLY A 82 0.43 16.40 -11.59
CA GLY A 82 -0.22 16.08 -12.87
C GLY A 82 -0.72 14.63 -12.96
N LEU A 83 -0.95 13.98 -11.82
CA LEU A 83 -1.40 12.58 -11.72
C LEU A 83 -2.91 12.50 -11.46
N PRO A 84 -3.58 11.41 -11.88
CA PRO A 84 -4.97 11.16 -11.52
C PRO A 84 -5.18 11.09 -10.00
N GLU A 85 -6.30 11.62 -9.53
CA GLU A 85 -6.70 11.52 -8.13
C GLU A 85 -7.13 10.10 -7.78
N VAL A 86 -6.49 9.47 -6.78
CA VAL A 86 -6.69 8.04 -6.49
C VAL A 86 -7.17 7.74 -5.07
N GLY A 87 -7.05 8.67 -4.13
CA GLY A 87 -7.37 8.44 -2.72
C GLY A 87 -6.59 7.28 -2.09
N THR A 88 -6.97 6.92 -0.86
CA THR A 88 -6.27 5.88 -0.08
C THR A 88 -6.42 4.47 -0.67
N HIS A 89 -7.63 4.13 -1.13
CA HIS A 89 -7.89 2.82 -1.75
C HIS A 89 -7.20 2.69 -3.12
N GLY A 90 -7.16 3.76 -3.90
CA GLY A 90 -6.48 3.78 -5.18
C GLY A 90 -4.96 3.56 -5.03
N LEU A 91 -4.32 4.11 -4.00
CA LEU A 91 -2.90 3.83 -3.71
C LEU A 91 -2.66 2.34 -3.44
N ARG A 92 -3.58 1.68 -2.71
CA ARG A 92 -3.48 0.23 -2.47
C ARG A 92 -3.65 -0.57 -3.76
N HIS A 93 -4.54 -0.13 -4.66
CA HIS A 93 -4.72 -0.74 -5.98
C HIS A 93 -3.47 -0.53 -6.85
N SER A 94 -2.90 0.67 -6.85
CA SER A 94 -1.66 0.99 -7.57
C SER A 94 -0.49 0.12 -7.10
N PHE A 95 -0.37 -0.12 -5.79
CA PHE A 95 0.62 -1.06 -5.25
C PHE A 95 0.43 -2.47 -5.84
N CYS A 96 -0.81 -2.99 -5.84
CA CYS A 96 -1.11 -4.30 -6.40
C CYS A 96 -0.71 -4.38 -7.89
N SER A 97 -1.16 -3.41 -8.69
CA SER A 97 -0.89 -3.34 -10.12
C SER A 97 0.61 -3.24 -10.42
N LEU A 98 1.33 -2.41 -9.66
CA LEU A 98 2.79 -2.29 -9.78
C LEU A 98 3.49 -3.61 -9.46
N CYS A 99 3.10 -4.30 -8.39
CA CYS A 99 3.67 -5.58 -8.02
C CYS A 99 3.44 -6.65 -9.08
N VAL A 100 2.24 -6.71 -9.66
CA VAL A 100 1.91 -7.62 -10.76
C VAL A 100 2.76 -7.32 -11.98
N HIS A 101 2.84 -6.04 -12.39
CA HIS A 101 3.70 -5.61 -13.51
C HIS A 101 5.17 -5.99 -13.29
N LYS A 102 5.66 -5.89 -12.05
CA LYS A 102 7.01 -6.34 -11.65
C LYS A 102 7.14 -7.84 -11.41
N LYS A 103 6.09 -8.63 -11.72
CA LYS A 103 6.05 -10.08 -11.57
C LYS A 103 6.35 -10.56 -10.14
N ALA A 104 5.97 -9.77 -9.13
CA ALA A 104 6.11 -10.16 -7.74
C ALA A 104 5.19 -11.36 -7.41
N PRO A 105 5.64 -12.31 -6.55
CA PRO A 105 4.83 -13.46 -6.18
C PRO A 105 3.49 -13.06 -5.55
N GLU A 106 2.40 -13.73 -5.92
CA GLU A 106 1.04 -13.45 -5.42
C GLU A 106 0.98 -13.43 -3.88
N LYS A 107 1.62 -14.39 -3.23
CA LYS A 107 1.70 -14.48 -1.76
C LYS A 107 2.34 -13.24 -1.13
N PHE A 108 3.34 -12.66 -1.78
CA PHE A 108 3.99 -11.43 -1.35
C PHE A 108 3.02 -10.25 -1.43
N ILE A 109 2.35 -10.09 -2.58
CA ILE A 109 1.37 -9.01 -2.81
C ILE A 109 0.27 -9.07 -1.77
N MET A 110 -0.30 -10.26 -1.54
CA MET A 110 -1.33 -10.49 -0.53
C MET A 110 -0.86 -10.13 0.88
N LYS A 111 0.32 -10.61 1.27
CA LYS A 111 0.89 -10.38 2.62
C LYS A 111 1.13 -8.90 2.86
N VAL A 112 1.82 -8.22 1.96
CA VAL A 112 2.19 -6.80 2.11
C VAL A 112 0.94 -5.91 1.99
N GLY A 113 0.11 -6.15 0.99
CA GLY A 113 -1.13 -5.40 0.77
C GLY A 113 -2.22 -5.71 1.81
N GLY A 114 -2.16 -6.86 2.48
CA GLY A 114 -3.15 -7.25 3.51
C GLY A 114 -4.45 -7.79 2.92
N TRP A 115 -4.41 -8.45 1.78
CA TRP A 115 -5.54 -9.21 1.25
C TRP A 115 -5.58 -10.61 1.87
N SER A 116 -6.75 -11.00 2.36
CA SER A 116 -7.02 -12.36 2.87
C SER A 116 -7.54 -13.29 1.77
N ASP A 117 -8.14 -12.74 0.73
CA ASP A 117 -8.75 -13.48 -0.37
C ASP A 117 -8.05 -13.14 -1.71
N PRO A 118 -7.47 -14.14 -2.38
CA PRO A 118 -6.85 -13.97 -3.71
C PRO A 118 -7.83 -13.45 -4.77
N LYS A 119 -9.09 -13.84 -4.71
CA LYS A 119 -10.10 -13.41 -5.69
C LYS A 119 -10.33 -11.91 -5.65
N THR A 120 -10.39 -11.36 -4.43
CA THR A 120 -10.54 -9.90 -4.23
C THR A 120 -9.33 -9.15 -4.78
N MET A 121 -8.12 -9.66 -4.53
CA MET A 121 -6.91 -9.06 -5.09
C MET A 121 -6.89 -9.16 -6.61
N LYS A 122 -7.23 -10.33 -7.19
CA LYS A 122 -7.22 -10.58 -8.64
C LYS A 122 -8.16 -9.64 -9.40
N LYS A 123 -9.31 -9.28 -8.85
CA LYS A 123 -10.22 -8.30 -9.47
C LYS A 123 -9.56 -6.94 -9.71
N ILE A 124 -8.59 -6.55 -8.88
CA ILE A 124 -7.94 -5.24 -8.97
C ILE A 124 -7.03 -5.17 -10.21
N TYR A 125 -6.33 -6.25 -10.54
CA TYR A 125 -5.35 -6.25 -11.62
C TYR A 125 -5.81 -6.95 -12.92
N THR A 126 -7.07 -7.39 -13.00
CA THR A 126 -7.61 -8.01 -14.22
C THR A 126 -7.45 -7.10 -15.45
N HIS A 127 -7.48 -5.79 -15.27
CA HIS A 127 -7.23 -4.82 -16.35
C HIS A 127 -5.75 -4.74 -16.76
N VAL A 128 -4.83 -4.92 -15.80
CA VAL A 128 -3.37 -4.91 -16.05
C VAL A 128 -2.96 -6.17 -16.81
N ALA A 129 -3.58 -7.32 -16.49
CA ALA A 129 -3.29 -8.59 -17.15
C ALA A 129 -3.61 -8.60 -18.66
N LYS A 130 -4.43 -7.66 -19.15
CA LYS A 130 -4.76 -7.58 -20.58
C LYS A 130 -3.61 -6.97 -21.39
N SER A 131 -2.97 -5.91 -20.87
CA SER A 131 -1.76 -5.34 -21.50
C SER A 131 -0.57 -6.29 -21.41
N ASP A 132 -0.40 -6.98 -20.29
CA ASP A 132 0.67 -7.98 -20.11
C ASP A 132 0.53 -9.18 -21.06
N TYR A 133 -0.70 -9.54 -21.44
CA TYR A 133 -0.96 -10.59 -22.42
C TYR A 133 -0.47 -10.18 -23.82
N ASP A 134 -0.77 -8.98 -24.26
CA ASP A 134 -0.37 -8.47 -25.58
C ASP A 134 1.16 -8.32 -25.65
N ASP A 135 1.79 -7.84 -24.58
CA ASP A 135 3.25 -7.73 -24.45
C ASP A 135 3.91 -9.13 -24.46
N ALA A 136 3.32 -10.11 -23.76
CA ALA A 136 3.81 -11.49 -23.76
C ALA A 136 3.70 -12.14 -25.15
N VAL A 137 2.58 -11.91 -25.86
CA VAL A 137 2.41 -12.38 -27.24
C VAL A 137 3.43 -11.73 -28.17
N ALA A 138 3.68 -10.43 -28.03
CA ALA A 138 4.68 -9.72 -28.85
C ALA A 138 6.10 -10.26 -28.57
N ALA A 139 6.46 -10.46 -27.30
CA ALA A 139 7.73 -11.02 -26.88
C ALA A 139 7.94 -12.46 -27.40
N LEU A 140 6.90 -13.31 -27.34
CA LEU A 140 6.97 -14.66 -27.88
C LEU A 140 7.12 -14.65 -29.39
N ARG A 141 6.36 -13.81 -30.10
CA ARG A 141 6.48 -13.67 -31.55
C ARG A 141 7.88 -13.26 -31.96
N SER A 142 8.49 -12.29 -31.28
CA SER A 142 9.87 -11.85 -31.56
C SER A 142 10.92 -12.95 -31.32
N SER A 143 10.64 -13.89 -30.41
CA SER A 143 11.54 -15.01 -30.09
C SER A 143 11.48 -16.17 -31.12
N PHE A 144 10.41 -16.22 -31.93
CA PHE A 144 10.20 -17.26 -32.95
C PHE A 144 10.36 -16.77 -34.39
N LEU A 145 10.66 -15.47 -34.57
CA LEU A 145 11.05 -14.95 -35.89
C LEU A 145 12.56 -15.09 -36.06
N PRO A 146 13.02 -15.65 -37.22
CA PRO A 146 14.44 -15.79 -37.49
C PRO A 146 15.16 -14.46 -37.65
#